data_8e3d2793264d6296dbb41c02f63c80b1
#
_entry.id   8e3d2793264d6296dbb41c02f63c80b1
#
_cell.length_a   1.000
_cell.length_b   1.000
_cell.length_c   1.000
_cell.angle_alpha   90.00
_cell.angle_beta   90.00
_cell.angle_gamma   90.00
#
_symmetry.space_group_name_H-M   'P 1'
#
loop_
_entity.id
_entity.type
_entity.pdbx_description
1 polymer ?
#
loop_
_entity_poly.entity_id
_entity_poly.type
_entity_poly.pdbx_seq_one_letter_code
_entity_poly.pdbx_strand_id
1 'polypeptide(L)'
;MPPRVDSEVGPLRAVLLHRPGNELKRLTPRNNDQLLFDSIPWVDRAQEEHDAFAEVLRGRGVQVLLLADALRTALEDDRAHAAGVHAAVDDRRLGGDLADSLRAHLTGVDASTLAEVLMAGVTFEELPHSDGASLVRMMNHPHDFAVDPLPNLLFTRDSSVWVADRVAISSLTMPARRRETSLLDLVYAYHPHFRHAARAYGAHSAPIEGGDVMLLAPGVLAIGVGERTTAAGAESLARSVFADGIAHTVLAVPIEQSRATMHLDTVCTMVDADAVVMYPLARDSLTAFTLRPTGDGGVKVAGPAPFLTAAAEAMGIDRLRVIDTGLDPVTAEREQWDDGNNTLALAPGVVVGYERNVETNERLEAAGIEVLPIAGSELGSGRGGPRCMSCPIRRDPI
;
A
#
# COMPACT_ATOMS: atom_id res chain seq x y z
N MET A 1 2.64 17.21 -14.64
CA MET A 1 2.61 18.06 -13.42
C MET A 1 3.29 17.31 -12.30
N PRO A 2 3.99 17.99 -11.35
CA PRO A 2 4.71 17.29 -10.29
C PRO A 2 3.75 16.52 -9.36
N PRO A 3 4.21 15.42 -8.75
CA PRO A 3 3.46 14.67 -7.75
C PRO A 3 3.16 15.56 -6.52
N ARG A 4 1.94 15.44 -5.98
CA ARG A 4 1.51 16.12 -4.75
C ARG A 4 0.21 15.56 -4.19
N VAL A 5 0.18 15.22 -2.91
CA VAL A 5 -1.02 14.74 -2.20
C VAL A 5 -1.09 15.41 -0.84
N ASP A 6 -2.08 16.29 -0.64
CA ASP A 6 -2.27 17.04 0.61
C ASP A 6 -3.46 16.53 1.44
N SER A 7 -4.31 15.66 0.88
CA SER A 7 -5.48 15.09 1.56
C SER A 7 -5.89 13.76 0.94
N GLU A 8 -6.70 12.96 1.65
CA GLU A 8 -7.29 11.72 1.11
C GLU A 8 -8.39 11.99 0.08
N VAL A 9 -9.06 13.15 0.12
CA VAL A 9 -10.29 13.41 -0.62
C VAL A 9 -10.19 14.49 -1.69
N GLY A 10 -9.08 15.21 -1.77
CA GLY A 10 -8.86 16.16 -2.88
C GLY A 10 -9.00 15.47 -4.24
N PRO A 11 -9.50 16.15 -5.29
CA PRO A 11 -9.73 15.55 -6.60
C PRO A 11 -8.50 14.77 -7.11
N LEU A 12 -8.65 13.46 -7.31
CA LEU A 12 -7.58 12.56 -7.74
C LEU A 12 -7.22 12.84 -9.20
N ARG A 13 -5.94 13.05 -9.51
CA ARG A 13 -5.43 13.34 -10.85
C ARG A 13 -4.48 12.29 -11.40
N ALA A 14 -3.71 11.64 -10.52
CA ALA A 14 -2.83 10.56 -10.93
C ALA A 14 -2.68 9.53 -9.81
N VAL A 15 -2.62 8.26 -10.19
CA VAL A 15 -2.54 7.12 -9.28
C VAL A 15 -1.60 6.06 -9.83
N LEU A 16 -0.84 5.39 -8.97
CA LEU A 16 -0.09 4.19 -9.27
C LEU A 16 -0.91 2.97 -8.87
N LEU A 17 -1.12 2.07 -9.81
CA LEU A 17 -1.77 0.77 -9.62
C LEU A 17 -0.81 -0.35 -10.01
N HIS A 18 -1.11 -1.58 -9.61
CA HIS A 18 -0.44 -2.78 -10.12
C HIS A 18 -1.48 -3.78 -10.62
N ARG A 19 -1.49 -4.00 -11.95
CA ARG A 19 -2.36 -5.00 -12.55
C ARG A 19 -1.84 -6.40 -12.22
N PRO A 20 -2.67 -7.30 -11.66
CA PRO A 20 -2.24 -8.67 -11.37
C PRO A 20 -1.57 -9.36 -12.56
N GLY A 21 -0.43 -9.99 -12.32
CA GLY A 21 0.39 -10.65 -13.33
C GLY A 21 0.75 -12.09 -12.97
N ASN A 22 1.94 -12.51 -13.40
CA ASN A 22 2.43 -13.86 -13.13
C ASN A 22 2.75 -14.09 -11.64
N GLU A 23 3.04 -13.05 -10.87
CA GLU A 23 3.22 -13.14 -9.42
C GLU A 23 1.98 -13.73 -8.73
N LEU A 24 0.78 -13.40 -9.21
CA LEU A 24 -0.47 -13.93 -8.68
C LEU A 24 -0.72 -15.37 -9.15
N LYS A 25 -0.30 -15.75 -10.38
CA LYS A 25 -0.37 -17.13 -10.90
C LYS A 25 0.51 -18.11 -10.12
N ARG A 26 1.47 -17.61 -9.35
CA ARG A 26 2.38 -18.42 -8.54
C ARG A 26 1.85 -18.75 -7.14
N LEU A 27 0.67 -18.25 -6.78
CA LEU A 27 -0.03 -18.66 -5.57
C LEU A 27 -0.54 -20.10 -5.71
N THR A 28 -0.29 -20.90 -4.69
CA THR A 28 -0.70 -22.31 -4.58
C THR A 28 -1.14 -22.61 -3.14
N PRO A 29 -1.86 -23.71 -2.87
CA PRO A 29 -2.21 -24.09 -1.51
C PRO A 29 -1.01 -24.33 -0.58
N ARG A 30 0.22 -24.38 -1.11
CA ARG A 30 1.44 -24.58 -0.32
C ARG A 30 2.07 -23.27 0.16
N ASN A 31 1.73 -22.14 -0.47
CA ASN A 31 2.40 -20.87 -0.22
C ASN A 31 1.46 -19.66 0.01
N ASN A 32 0.14 -19.81 -0.20
CA ASN A 32 -0.78 -18.68 -0.10
C ASN A 32 -0.77 -18.03 1.30
N ASP A 33 -0.78 -18.80 2.37
CA ASP A 33 -0.71 -18.26 3.74
C ASP A 33 0.59 -17.50 4.01
N GLN A 34 1.74 -18.05 3.55
CA GLN A 34 3.04 -17.40 3.69
C GLN A 34 3.14 -16.12 2.88
N LEU A 35 2.44 -16.09 1.73
CA LEU A 35 2.34 -14.94 0.83
C LEU A 35 1.15 -14.02 1.15
N LEU A 36 0.47 -14.25 2.29
CA LEU A 36 -0.58 -13.40 2.85
C LEU A 36 -1.86 -13.31 1.99
N PHE A 37 -2.22 -14.40 1.30
CA PHE A 37 -3.49 -14.53 0.58
C PHE A 37 -4.40 -15.54 1.28
N ASP A 38 -5.64 -15.15 1.56
CA ASP A 38 -6.62 -15.99 2.25
C ASP A 38 -7.22 -17.06 1.33
N SER A 39 -7.20 -16.80 0.01
CA SER A 39 -7.61 -17.76 -1.04
C SER A 39 -6.73 -17.61 -2.28
N ILE A 40 -6.82 -18.57 -3.18
CA ILE A 40 -6.12 -18.55 -4.47
C ILE A 40 -7.05 -17.94 -5.51
N PRO A 41 -6.77 -16.73 -6.02
CA PRO A 41 -7.67 -16.06 -6.95
C PRO A 41 -7.60 -16.67 -8.36
N TRP A 42 -8.71 -16.61 -9.07
CA TRP A 42 -8.74 -16.82 -10.52
C TRP A 42 -8.13 -15.61 -11.22
N VAL A 43 -6.89 -15.74 -11.67
CA VAL A 43 -6.07 -14.61 -12.11
C VAL A 43 -6.67 -13.85 -13.29
N ASP A 44 -7.19 -14.54 -14.30
CA ASP A 44 -7.78 -13.87 -15.47
C ASP A 44 -9.00 -13.01 -15.04
N ARG A 45 -9.79 -13.51 -14.07
CA ARG A 45 -10.91 -12.75 -13.51
C ARG A 45 -10.42 -11.56 -12.65
N ALA A 46 -9.39 -11.76 -11.84
CA ALA A 46 -8.76 -10.66 -11.10
C ALA A 46 -8.23 -9.55 -12.03
N GLN A 47 -7.70 -9.93 -13.19
CA GLN A 47 -7.27 -8.97 -14.22
C GLN A 47 -8.45 -8.20 -14.82
N GLU A 48 -9.55 -8.86 -15.14
CA GLU A 48 -10.77 -8.20 -15.64
C GLU A 48 -11.32 -7.22 -14.61
N GLU A 49 -11.40 -7.61 -13.34
CA GLU A 49 -11.86 -6.75 -12.24
C GLU A 49 -10.94 -5.53 -12.05
N HIS A 50 -9.61 -5.75 -12.11
CA HIS A 50 -8.65 -4.66 -12.01
C HIS A 50 -8.69 -3.71 -13.22
N ASP A 51 -8.85 -4.24 -14.41
CA ASP A 51 -9.00 -3.44 -15.63
C ASP A 51 -10.27 -2.57 -15.56
N ALA A 52 -11.39 -3.13 -15.07
CA ALA A 52 -12.63 -2.38 -14.83
C ALA A 52 -12.42 -1.27 -13.77
N PHE A 53 -11.71 -1.56 -12.68
CA PHE A 53 -11.33 -0.54 -11.70
C PHE A 53 -10.52 0.60 -12.33
N ALA A 54 -9.50 0.27 -13.12
CA ALA A 54 -8.68 1.26 -13.80
C ALA A 54 -9.50 2.10 -14.80
N GLU A 55 -10.48 1.51 -15.49
CA GLU A 55 -11.39 2.25 -16.40
C GLU A 55 -12.33 3.19 -15.65
N VAL A 56 -12.85 2.82 -14.48
CA VAL A 56 -13.62 3.74 -13.62
C VAL A 56 -12.80 4.99 -13.29
N LEU A 57 -11.52 4.82 -12.95
CA LEU A 57 -10.62 5.95 -12.66
C LEU A 57 -10.35 6.80 -13.91
N ARG A 58 -10.03 6.17 -15.05
CA ARG A 58 -9.78 6.86 -16.33
C ARG A 58 -11.02 7.63 -16.81
N GLY A 59 -12.21 7.04 -16.66
CA GLY A 59 -13.49 7.67 -16.98
C GLY A 59 -13.77 8.94 -16.18
N ARG A 60 -13.13 9.09 -15.00
CA ARG A 60 -13.16 10.29 -14.17
C ARG A 60 -11.97 11.23 -14.39
N GLY A 61 -11.17 11.00 -15.45
CA GLY A 61 -10.05 11.85 -15.83
C GLY A 61 -8.78 11.62 -14.99
N VAL A 62 -8.68 10.50 -14.28
CA VAL A 62 -7.49 10.15 -13.49
C VAL A 62 -6.45 9.49 -14.40
N GLN A 63 -5.23 9.98 -14.36
CA GLN A 63 -4.09 9.30 -15.00
C GLN A 63 -3.71 8.06 -14.20
N VAL A 64 -3.83 6.89 -14.80
CA VAL A 64 -3.44 5.61 -14.22
C VAL A 64 -2.06 5.24 -14.72
N LEU A 65 -1.08 5.12 -13.82
CA LEU A 65 0.24 4.56 -14.06
C LEU A 65 0.26 3.11 -13.55
N LEU A 66 0.92 2.22 -14.28
CA LEU A 66 1.10 0.84 -13.83
C LEU A 66 2.52 0.63 -13.27
N LEU A 67 2.61 0.01 -12.09
CA LEU A 67 3.87 -0.25 -11.41
C LEU A 67 4.82 -1.10 -12.26
N ALA A 68 4.31 -2.12 -12.94
CA ALA A 68 5.11 -2.98 -13.83
C ALA A 68 5.77 -2.17 -14.95
N ASP A 69 5.04 -1.23 -15.57
CA ASP A 69 5.57 -0.37 -16.62
C ASP A 69 6.60 0.63 -16.07
N ALA A 70 6.30 1.18 -14.88
CA ALA A 70 7.22 2.11 -14.21
C ALA A 70 8.52 1.40 -13.79
N LEU A 71 8.45 0.17 -13.29
CA LEU A 71 9.62 -0.62 -12.93
C LEU A 71 10.46 -0.96 -14.17
N ARG A 72 9.83 -1.42 -15.26
CA ARG A 72 10.52 -1.69 -16.52
C ARG A 72 11.27 -0.46 -17.01
N THR A 73 10.60 0.71 -17.05
CA THR A 73 11.23 1.97 -17.46
C THR A 73 12.38 2.38 -16.54
N ALA A 74 12.26 2.18 -15.24
CA ALA A 74 13.34 2.47 -14.30
C ALA A 74 14.56 1.58 -14.52
N LEU A 75 14.35 0.29 -14.86
CA LEU A 75 15.40 -0.70 -15.09
C LEU A 75 16.13 -0.53 -16.42
N GLU A 76 15.71 0.39 -17.31
CA GLU A 76 16.48 0.81 -18.49
C GLU A 76 17.75 1.61 -18.10
N ASP A 77 17.85 2.16 -16.89
CA ASP A 77 19.08 2.75 -16.34
C ASP A 77 19.99 1.61 -15.83
N ASP A 78 21.24 1.55 -16.27
CA ASP A 78 22.19 0.49 -15.91
C ASP A 78 22.40 0.34 -14.40
N ARG A 79 22.33 1.44 -13.64
CA ARG A 79 22.47 1.42 -12.19
C ARG A 79 21.24 0.84 -11.52
N ALA A 80 20.05 1.15 -12.05
CA ALA A 80 18.81 0.56 -11.58
C ALA A 80 18.77 -0.94 -11.89
N HIS A 81 19.23 -1.33 -13.08
CA HIS A 81 19.35 -2.74 -13.47
C HIS A 81 20.26 -3.51 -12.51
N ALA A 82 21.46 -3.00 -12.25
CA ALA A 82 22.40 -3.62 -11.30
C ALA A 82 21.83 -3.70 -9.88
N ALA A 83 21.14 -2.65 -9.42
CA ALA A 83 20.45 -2.65 -8.11
C ALA A 83 19.26 -3.63 -8.07
N GLY A 84 18.51 -3.77 -9.17
CA GLY A 84 17.45 -4.76 -9.34
C GLY A 84 17.98 -6.19 -9.24
N VAL A 85 19.07 -6.49 -9.92
CA VAL A 85 19.76 -7.80 -9.81
C VAL A 85 20.17 -8.07 -8.37
N HIS A 86 20.74 -7.08 -7.68
CA HIS A 86 21.10 -7.22 -6.25
C HIS A 86 19.88 -7.47 -5.37
N ALA A 87 18.74 -6.82 -5.63
CA ALA A 87 17.50 -6.99 -4.87
C ALA A 87 16.85 -8.38 -5.10
N ALA A 88 17.08 -9.01 -6.26
CA ALA A 88 16.56 -10.35 -6.56
C ALA A 88 17.33 -11.47 -5.86
N VAL A 89 18.65 -11.30 -5.63
CA VAL A 89 19.55 -12.37 -5.20
C VAL A 89 19.83 -12.28 -3.70
N ASP A 90 19.35 -13.27 -2.93
CA ASP A 90 19.67 -13.43 -1.51
C ASP A 90 20.76 -14.50 -1.31
N ASP A 91 21.98 -14.06 -1.07
CA ASP A 91 23.15 -14.93 -0.84
C ASP A 91 22.96 -15.86 0.36
N ARG A 92 22.23 -15.44 1.38
CA ARG A 92 21.97 -16.26 2.58
C ARG A 92 21.05 -17.44 2.29
N ARG A 93 20.13 -17.26 1.31
CA ARG A 93 19.18 -18.29 0.91
C ARG A 93 19.74 -19.23 -0.14
N LEU A 94 20.47 -18.70 -1.11
CA LEU A 94 20.94 -19.45 -2.28
C LEU A 94 22.34 -20.07 -2.08
N GLY A 95 23.17 -19.50 -1.19
CA GLY A 95 24.58 -19.84 -1.10
C GLY A 95 25.39 -19.27 -2.26
N GLY A 96 26.73 -19.21 -2.13
CA GLY A 96 27.59 -18.46 -3.04
C GLY A 96 27.46 -18.83 -4.51
N ASP A 97 27.69 -20.10 -4.86
CA ASP A 97 27.73 -20.53 -6.28
C ASP A 97 26.41 -20.34 -7.02
N LEU A 98 25.27 -20.65 -6.36
CA LEU A 98 23.96 -20.50 -6.97
C LEU A 98 23.55 -19.02 -7.08
N ALA A 99 23.88 -18.22 -6.06
CA ALA A 99 23.64 -16.78 -6.07
C ALA A 99 24.48 -16.10 -7.18
N ASP A 100 25.74 -16.48 -7.34
CA ASP A 100 26.61 -15.96 -8.40
C ASP A 100 26.13 -16.34 -9.79
N SER A 101 25.68 -17.59 -9.98
CA SER A 101 25.07 -18.05 -11.23
C SER A 101 23.81 -17.26 -11.60
N LEU A 102 22.90 -17.06 -10.61
CA LEU A 102 21.67 -16.28 -10.83
C LEU A 102 22.01 -14.81 -11.11
N ARG A 103 22.95 -14.23 -10.36
CA ARG A 103 23.38 -12.84 -10.56
C ARG A 103 23.96 -12.62 -11.95
N ALA A 104 24.85 -13.53 -12.42
CA ALA A 104 25.41 -13.47 -13.77
C ALA A 104 24.32 -13.57 -14.86
N HIS A 105 23.36 -14.48 -14.68
CA HIS A 105 22.22 -14.62 -15.60
C HIS A 105 21.39 -13.34 -15.65
N LEU A 106 20.96 -12.81 -14.51
CA LEU A 106 20.09 -11.63 -14.43
C LEU A 106 20.79 -10.34 -14.90
N THR A 107 22.11 -10.27 -14.80
CA THR A 107 22.88 -9.15 -15.37
C THR A 107 22.80 -9.11 -16.91
N GLY A 108 22.59 -10.25 -17.55
CA GLY A 108 22.54 -10.38 -19.02
C GLY A 108 21.14 -10.27 -19.62
N VAL A 109 20.06 -10.20 -18.82
CA VAL A 109 18.70 -10.08 -19.33
C VAL A 109 18.31 -8.63 -19.58
N ASP A 110 17.28 -8.41 -20.40
CA ASP A 110 16.72 -7.07 -20.60
C ASP A 110 15.88 -6.57 -19.40
N ALA A 111 15.57 -5.28 -19.39
CA ALA A 111 14.79 -4.63 -18.33
C ALA A 111 13.39 -5.26 -18.13
N SER A 112 12.75 -5.73 -19.20
CA SER A 112 11.43 -6.36 -19.14
C SER A 112 11.50 -7.72 -18.45
N THR A 113 12.48 -8.53 -18.80
CA THR A 113 12.73 -9.85 -18.19
C THR A 113 13.12 -9.70 -16.73
N LEU A 114 13.99 -8.72 -16.40
CA LEU A 114 14.37 -8.46 -15.00
C LEU A 114 13.16 -7.98 -14.19
N ALA A 115 12.32 -7.09 -14.72
CA ALA A 115 11.11 -6.63 -14.03
C ALA A 115 10.17 -7.82 -13.71
N GLU A 116 9.98 -8.73 -14.67
CA GLU A 116 9.17 -9.93 -14.47
C GLU A 116 9.74 -10.82 -13.37
N VAL A 117 11.05 -11.09 -13.38
CA VAL A 117 11.72 -11.86 -12.32
C VAL A 117 11.58 -11.20 -10.95
N LEU A 118 11.70 -9.89 -10.89
CA LEU A 118 11.56 -9.14 -9.64
C LEU A 118 10.16 -9.23 -9.03
N MET A 119 9.11 -9.26 -9.87
CA MET A 119 7.71 -9.35 -9.44
C MET A 119 7.26 -10.80 -9.26
N ALA A 120 7.45 -11.65 -10.27
CA ALA A 120 6.93 -13.02 -10.29
C ALA A 120 7.85 -14.04 -9.62
N GLY A 121 9.11 -13.67 -9.33
CA GLY A 121 10.08 -14.58 -8.77
C GLY A 121 10.60 -15.63 -9.75
N VAL A 122 11.39 -16.58 -9.23
CA VAL A 122 12.00 -17.69 -10.01
C VAL A 122 11.99 -18.95 -9.17
N THR A 123 11.55 -20.08 -9.72
CA THR A 123 11.66 -21.39 -9.10
C THR A 123 13.06 -22.00 -9.24
N PHE A 124 13.38 -23.04 -8.46
CA PHE A 124 14.65 -23.75 -8.63
C PHE A 124 14.78 -24.46 -10.00
N GLU A 125 13.67 -24.83 -10.63
CA GLU A 125 13.66 -25.41 -11.97
C GLU A 125 14.00 -24.38 -13.05
N GLU A 126 13.55 -23.14 -12.87
CA GLU A 126 13.79 -22.02 -13.82
C GLU A 126 15.20 -21.42 -13.70
N LEU A 127 15.95 -21.78 -12.64
CA LEU A 127 17.33 -21.30 -12.48
C LEU A 127 18.24 -21.82 -13.61
N PRO A 128 19.22 -21.02 -14.06
CA PRO A 128 20.21 -21.46 -15.03
C PRO A 128 20.89 -22.76 -14.59
N HIS A 129 21.22 -23.61 -15.56
CA HIS A 129 22.05 -24.77 -15.30
C HIS A 129 23.44 -24.31 -14.86
N SER A 130 23.91 -24.85 -13.72
CA SER A 130 25.29 -24.65 -13.25
C SER A 130 26.01 -25.99 -13.32
N ASP A 131 27.26 -25.99 -13.73
CA ASP A 131 28.11 -27.20 -13.77
C ASP A 131 28.46 -27.74 -12.37
N GLY A 132 28.17 -26.96 -11.33
CA GLY A 132 28.43 -27.29 -9.92
C GLY A 132 27.19 -27.92 -9.23
N ALA A 133 27.42 -28.91 -8.37
CA ALA A 133 26.39 -29.45 -7.48
C ALA A 133 26.11 -28.49 -6.33
N SER A 134 24.99 -27.76 -6.36
CA SER A 134 24.53 -26.95 -5.25
C SER A 134 23.72 -27.77 -4.26
N LEU A 135 24.16 -27.85 -3.00
CA LEU A 135 23.41 -28.47 -1.92
C LEU A 135 22.01 -27.86 -1.76
N VAL A 136 21.92 -26.54 -1.87
CA VAL A 136 20.64 -25.81 -1.80
C VAL A 136 19.68 -26.31 -2.88
N ARG A 137 20.14 -26.39 -4.15
CA ARG A 137 19.32 -26.90 -5.25
C ARG A 137 18.90 -28.36 -5.05
N MET A 138 19.80 -29.21 -4.52
CA MET A 138 19.51 -30.64 -4.30
C MET A 138 18.54 -30.86 -3.13
N MET A 139 18.47 -29.98 -2.16
CA MET A 139 17.61 -30.09 -0.98
C MET A 139 16.24 -29.43 -1.14
N ASN A 140 16.04 -28.60 -2.17
CA ASN A 140 14.76 -27.97 -2.45
C ASN A 140 14.03 -28.66 -3.59
N HIS A 141 12.69 -28.58 -3.55
CA HIS A 141 11.87 -29.09 -4.65
C HIS A 141 12.04 -28.20 -5.90
N PRO A 142 12.06 -28.74 -7.14
CA PRO A 142 12.19 -27.92 -8.35
C PRO A 142 11.21 -26.78 -8.45
N HIS A 143 9.98 -26.96 -7.95
CA HIS A 143 8.92 -25.94 -7.97
C HIS A 143 8.89 -25.03 -6.72
N ASP A 144 9.83 -25.15 -5.80
CA ASP A 144 10.01 -24.18 -4.73
C ASP A 144 10.69 -22.92 -5.30
N PHE A 145 10.49 -21.77 -4.65
CA PHE A 145 11.00 -20.50 -5.16
C PHE A 145 12.43 -20.24 -4.66
N ALA A 146 13.34 -19.99 -5.58
CA ALA A 146 14.65 -19.41 -5.31
C ALA A 146 14.52 -17.89 -5.06
N VAL A 147 13.63 -17.24 -5.79
CA VAL A 147 13.20 -15.86 -5.58
C VAL A 147 11.69 -15.88 -5.45
N ASP A 148 11.15 -15.48 -4.30
CA ASP A 148 9.70 -15.54 -4.05
C ASP A 148 8.92 -14.59 -4.94
N PRO A 149 7.69 -14.93 -5.38
CA PRO A 149 6.80 -13.99 -6.05
C PRO A 149 6.28 -12.93 -5.06
N LEU A 150 5.82 -11.81 -5.58
CA LEU A 150 5.29 -10.67 -4.82
C LEU A 150 3.81 -10.41 -5.15
N PRO A 151 2.87 -11.31 -4.82
CA PRO A 151 1.46 -11.17 -5.19
C PRO A 151 0.80 -9.95 -4.53
N ASN A 152 1.31 -9.47 -3.39
CA ASN A 152 0.81 -8.30 -2.69
C ASN A 152 1.19 -6.96 -3.36
N LEU A 153 1.94 -6.96 -4.48
CA LEU A 153 2.13 -5.76 -5.32
C LEU A 153 0.80 -5.17 -5.81
N LEU A 154 -0.26 -6.00 -5.88
CA LEU A 154 -1.64 -5.54 -6.10
C LEU A 154 -2.01 -4.38 -5.17
N PHE A 155 -1.52 -4.39 -3.93
CA PHE A 155 -1.80 -3.38 -2.91
C PHE A 155 -0.70 -2.31 -2.88
N THR A 156 -0.69 -1.45 -3.88
CA THR A 156 0.32 -0.40 -4.07
C THR A 156 0.33 0.66 -2.97
N ARG A 157 -0.75 0.76 -2.18
CA ARG A 157 -0.86 1.68 -1.05
C ARG A 157 0.18 1.41 0.02
N ASP A 158 0.42 0.13 0.32
CA ASP A 158 1.24 -0.25 1.47
C ASP A 158 2.71 0.03 1.26
N SER A 159 3.17 -0.09 0.01
CA SER A 159 4.60 0.00 -0.34
C SER A 159 5.10 1.43 -0.46
N SER A 160 4.21 2.43 -0.62
CA SER A 160 4.57 3.86 -0.63
C SER A 160 3.37 4.77 -0.44
N VAL A 161 3.62 5.95 0.13
CA VAL A 161 2.61 7.00 0.27
C VAL A 161 3.21 8.37 -0.04
N TRP A 162 2.45 9.22 -0.72
CA TRP A 162 2.82 10.61 -0.95
C TRP A 162 2.25 11.50 0.16
N VAL A 163 3.10 12.35 0.74
CA VAL A 163 2.74 13.37 1.72
C VAL A 163 3.23 14.71 1.18
N ALA A 164 2.31 15.58 0.83
CA ALA A 164 2.58 16.78 0.05
C ALA A 164 3.37 16.43 -1.24
N ASP A 165 4.52 17.02 -1.47
CA ASP A 165 5.39 16.83 -2.64
C ASP A 165 6.49 15.77 -2.41
N ARG A 166 6.39 14.97 -1.36
CA ARG A 166 7.39 13.98 -0.97
C ARG A 166 6.81 12.57 -0.93
N VAL A 167 7.63 11.60 -1.28
CA VAL A 167 7.27 10.19 -1.16
C VAL A 167 7.89 9.56 0.08
N ALA A 168 7.07 8.90 0.88
CA ALA A 168 7.50 7.99 1.93
C ALA A 168 7.51 6.56 1.36
N ILE A 169 8.67 5.94 1.27
CA ILE A 169 8.80 4.53 0.88
C ILE A 169 8.70 3.70 2.15
N SER A 170 7.74 2.80 2.16
CA SER A 170 7.42 1.97 3.31
C SER A 170 8.56 1.01 3.67
N SER A 171 8.70 0.74 4.95
CA SER A 171 9.53 -0.34 5.47
C SER A 171 8.59 -1.47 5.91
N LEU A 172 8.33 -2.40 4.98
CA LEU A 172 7.32 -3.45 5.16
C LEU A 172 7.78 -4.50 6.18
N THR A 173 6.92 -4.78 7.14
CA THR A 173 7.20 -5.67 8.28
C THR A 173 7.24 -7.13 7.86
N MET A 174 6.27 -7.56 7.05
CA MET A 174 6.11 -8.97 6.71
C MET A 174 7.18 -9.45 5.72
N PRO A 175 7.85 -10.58 6.00
CA PRO A 175 8.92 -11.10 5.15
C PRO A 175 8.52 -11.25 3.69
N ALA A 176 7.29 -11.72 3.41
CA ALA A 176 6.75 -11.91 2.07
C ALA A 176 6.71 -10.63 1.23
N ARG A 177 6.66 -9.46 1.89
CA ARG A 177 6.49 -8.15 1.24
C ARG A 177 7.76 -7.29 1.23
N ARG A 178 8.81 -7.67 1.96
CA ARG A 178 10.01 -6.81 2.13
C ARG A 178 10.66 -6.38 0.82
N ARG A 179 10.65 -7.24 -0.20
CA ARG A 179 11.24 -6.91 -1.51
C ARG A 179 10.42 -5.87 -2.29
N GLU A 180 9.12 -5.71 -2.01
CA GLU A 180 8.31 -4.66 -2.63
C GLU A 180 8.93 -3.28 -2.37
N THR A 181 9.42 -3.03 -1.16
CA THR A 181 10.14 -1.80 -0.80
C THR A 181 11.28 -1.50 -1.77
N SER A 182 12.10 -2.51 -2.11
CA SER A 182 13.22 -2.33 -3.04
C SER A 182 12.76 -1.99 -4.46
N LEU A 183 11.64 -2.56 -4.92
CA LEU A 183 11.09 -2.26 -6.24
C LEU A 183 10.59 -0.83 -6.32
N LEU A 184 9.88 -0.37 -5.29
CA LEU A 184 9.41 1.01 -5.23
C LEU A 184 10.57 2.00 -5.12
N ASP A 185 11.63 1.65 -4.38
CA ASP A 185 12.84 2.48 -4.30
C ASP A 185 13.51 2.64 -5.66
N LEU A 186 13.63 1.57 -6.45
CA LEU A 186 14.10 1.62 -7.84
C LEU A 186 13.23 2.54 -8.71
N VAL A 187 11.91 2.38 -8.66
CA VAL A 187 10.98 3.22 -9.42
C VAL A 187 11.15 4.70 -9.06
N TYR A 188 11.14 5.03 -7.77
CA TYR A 188 11.24 6.43 -7.34
C TYR A 188 12.64 7.03 -7.49
N ALA A 189 13.70 6.21 -7.58
CA ALA A 189 15.07 6.70 -7.78
C ALA A 189 15.42 6.92 -9.26
N TYR A 190 14.88 6.09 -10.18
CA TYR A 190 15.38 6.04 -11.55
C TYR A 190 14.32 6.35 -12.61
N HIS A 191 13.03 6.15 -12.33
CA HIS A 191 11.99 6.47 -13.31
C HIS A 191 11.96 7.98 -13.62
N PRO A 192 11.95 8.41 -14.90
CA PRO A 192 12.04 9.82 -15.30
C PRO A 192 11.01 10.75 -14.65
N HIS A 193 9.80 10.22 -14.37
CA HIS A 193 8.73 10.99 -13.74
C HIS A 193 8.96 11.23 -12.24
N PHE A 194 9.69 10.35 -11.55
CA PHE A 194 9.80 10.35 -10.09
C PHE A 194 11.18 10.67 -9.53
N ARG A 195 12.25 10.50 -10.32
CA ARG A 195 13.67 10.61 -9.86
C ARG A 195 14.06 11.93 -9.16
N HIS A 196 13.23 12.95 -9.26
CA HIS A 196 13.45 14.25 -8.61
C HIS A 196 12.56 14.45 -7.38
N ALA A 197 11.72 13.46 -7.03
CA ALA A 197 10.87 13.53 -5.86
C ALA A 197 11.70 13.48 -4.58
N ALA A 198 11.44 14.40 -3.66
CA ALA A 198 12.03 14.33 -2.34
C ALA A 198 11.45 13.16 -1.54
N ARG A 199 12.25 12.65 -0.59
CA ARG A 199 11.85 11.54 0.28
C ARG A 199 11.39 12.09 1.63
N ALA A 200 10.20 11.69 2.08
CA ALA A 200 9.75 11.92 3.46
C ALA A 200 10.19 10.79 4.40
N TYR A 201 10.42 9.60 3.85
CA TYR A 201 10.80 8.41 4.61
C TYR A 201 11.56 7.41 3.71
N GLY A 202 12.46 6.64 4.27
CA GLY A 202 13.33 5.74 3.53
C GLY A 202 13.10 4.26 3.85
N ALA A 203 13.41 3.42 2.87
CA ALA A 203 13.18 1.98 2.85
C ALA A 203 13.79 1.16 4.00
N HIS A 204 14.78 1.70 4.72
CA HIS A 204 15.50 0.99 5.80
C HIS A 204 15.26 1.59 7.18
N SER A 205 14.18 2.34 7.32
CA SER A 205 13.76 2.95 8.58
C SER A 205 12.92 1.98 9.43
N ALA A 206 12.43 2.44 10.59
CA ALA A 206 11.53 1.64 11.41
C ALA A 206 10.25 1.27 10.63
N PRO A 207 9.60 0.12 10.91
CA PRO A 207 8.45 -0.33 10.16
C PRO A 207 7.31 0.68 10.12
N ILE A 208 6.85 0.95 8.87
CA ILE A 208 5.67 1.74 8.55
C ILE A 208 5.11 1.27 7.22
N GLU A 209 3.79 1.14 7.12
CA GLU A 209 3.08 0.74 5.90
C GLU A 209 2.06 1.81 5.50
N GLY A 210 1.91 2.06 4.19
CA GLY A 210 1.08 3.17 3.71
C GLY A 210 -0.43 3.01 3.97
N GLY A 211 -0.91 1.78 4.21
CA GLY A 211 -2.29 1.54 4.66
C GLY A 211 -2.61 2.17 6.02
N ASP A 212 -1.58 2.37 6.85
CA ASP A 212 -1.69 3.05 8.14
C ASP A 212 -1.59 4.58 8.03
N VAL A 213 -1.12 5.13 6.92
CA VAL A 213 -0.92 6.58 6.76
C VAL A 213 -2.10 7.22 6.03
N MET A 214 -2.81 8.10 6.71
CA MET A 214 -4.00 8.80 6.20
C MET A 214 -3.83 10.32 6.32
N LEU A 215 -4.00 11.04 5.22
CA LEU A 215 -3.93 12.50 5.17
C LEU A 215 -5.33 13.07 5.41
N LEU A 216 -5.66 13.38 6.66
CA LEU A 216 -6.98 13.87 7.07
C LEU A 216 -7.29 15.25 6.48
N ALA A 217 -6.30 16.13 6.49
CA ALA A 217 -6.38 17.49 5.94
C ALA A 217 -4.96 17.97 5.58
N PRO A 218 -4.79 19.07 4.85
CA PRO A 218 -3.47 19.65 4.60
C PRO A 218 -2.69 19.87 5.91
N GLY A 219 -1.56 19.20 6.05
CA GLY A 219 -0.71 19.27 7.25
C GLY A 219 -1.17 18.44 8.45
N VAL A 220 -2.22 17.62 8.32
CA VAL A 220 -2.75 16.73 9.37
C VAL A 220 -2.75 15.29 8.90
N LEU A 221 -1.98 14.43 9.58
CA LEU A 221 -1.92 13.00 9.30
C LEU A 221 -2.48 12.20 10.48
N ALA A 222 -3.13 11.08 10.17
CA ALA A 222 -3.34 9.98 11.11
C ALA A 222 -2.44 8.81 10.70
N ILE A 223 -1.80 8.15 11.67
CA ILE A 223 -0.94 7.00 11.45
C ILE A 223 -1.39 5.88 12.38
N GLY A 224 -1.90 4.78 11.81
CA GLY A 224 -2.19 3.55 12.55
C GLY A 224 -0.92 2.99 13.18
N VAL A 225 -1.03 2.49 14.40
CA VAL A 225 0.08 1.86 15.13
C VAL A 225 -0.37 0.48 15.58
N GLY A 226 0.24 -0.56 15.03
CA GLY A 226 -0.16 -1.95 15.26
C GLY A 226 0.94 -2.94 14.90
N GLU A 227 0.57 -4.04 14.29
CA GLU A 227 1.50 -5.09 13.87
C GLU A 227 2.41 -4.63 12.73
N ARG A 228 1.88 -3.84 11.77
CA ARG A 228 2.54 -3.44 10.53
C ARG A 228 3.32 -2.14 10.66
N THR A 229 2.80 -1.19 11.40
CA THR A 229 3.44 0.10 11.66
C THR A 229 3.76 0.23 13.14
N THR A 230 5.02 0.43 13.46
CA THR A 230 5.48 0.60 14.85
C THR A 230 5.33 2.05 15.32
N ALA A 231 5.26 2.25 16.65
CA ALA A 231 5.29 3.60 17.23
C ALA A 231 6.55 4.37 16.82
N ALA A 232 7.70 3.68 16.71
CA ALA A 232 8.96 4.28 16.25
C ALA A 232 8.89 4.71 14.78
N GLY A 233 8.21 3.93 13.90
CA GLY A 233 7.97 4.28 12.51
C GLY A 233 7.08 5.52 12.40
N ALA A 234 5.97 5.55 13.13
CA ALA A 234 5.06 6.69 13.17
C ALA A 234 5.76 7.98 13.67
N GLU A 235 6.54 7.89 14.76
CA GLU A 235 7.29 9.03 15.27
C GLU A 235 8.39 9.49 14.30
N SER A 236 9.07 8.56 13.62
CA SER A 236 10.11 8.89 12.64
C SER A 236 9.54 9.62 11.43
N LEU A 237 8.39 9.17 10.88
CA LEU A 237 7.71 9.90 9.81
C LEU A 237 7.23 11.27 10.29
N ALA A 238 6.65 11.35 11.50
CA ALA A 238 6.20 12.62 12.08
C ALA A 238 7.36 13.62 12.17
N ARG A 239 8.52 13.22 12.67
CA ARG A 239 9.72 14.07 12.73
C ARG A 239 10.14 14.59 11.35
N SER A 240 10.13 13.71 10.36
CA SER A 240 10.50 14.08 8.98
C SER A 240 9.55 15.12 8.39
N VAL A 241 8.23 14.86 8.46
CA VAL A 241 7.23 15.78 7.89
C VAL A 241 7.14 17.12 8.64
N PHE A 242 7.48 17.14 9.95
CA PHE A 242 7.60 18.36 10.73
C PHE A 242 8.86 19.15 10.37
N ALA A 243 10.01 18.50 10.22
CA ALA A 243 11.26 19.15 9.82
C ALA A 243 11.16 19.80 8.44
N ASP A 244 10.41 19.17 7.55
CA ASP A 244 10.14 19.69 6.20
C ASP A 244 9.03 20.76 6.14
N GLY A 245 8.32 21.00 7.25
CA GLY A 245 7.22 21.96 7.35
C GLY A 245 5.97 21.56 6.55
N ILE A 246 5.83 20.29 6.17
CA ILE A 246 4.70 19.78 5.39
C ILE A 246 3.55 19.27 6.26
N ALA A 247 3.79 19.08 7.55
CA ALA A 247 2.76 18.79 8.55
C ALA A 247 2.97 19.59 9.82
N HIS A 248 1.88 19.82 10.56
CA HIS A 248 1.88 20.47 11.87
C HIS A 248 1.27 19.59 12.97
N THR A 249 0.55 18.54 12.58
CA THR A 249 -0.07 17.59 13.52
C THR A 249 -0.04 16.18 12.94
N VAL A 250 0.39 15.22 13.74
CA VAL A 250 0.28 13.79 13.46
C VAL A 250 -0.46 13.12 14.60
N LEU A 251 -1.48 12.33 14.29
CA LEU A 251 -2.24 11.52 15.23
C LEU A 251 -1.73 10.08 15.13
N ALA A 252 -1.07 9.56 16.15
CA ALA A 252 -0.73 8.15 16.25
C ALA A 252 -1.92 7.39 16.86
N VAL A 253 -2.48 6.46 16.10
CA VAL A 253 -3.74 5.77 16.40
C VAL A 253 -3.45 4.30 16.67
N PRO A 254 -3.40 3.83 17.93
CA PRO A 254 -3.29 2.41 18.23
C PRO A 254 -4.50 1.64 17.67
N ILE A 255 -4.22 0.63 16.84
CA ILE A 255 -5.25 -0.26 16.27
C ILE A 255 -5.09 -1.66 16.84
N GLU A 256 -6.19 -2.43 16.84
CA GLU A 256 -6.17 -3.83 17.25
C GLU A 256 -5.29 -4.65 16.32
N GLN A 257 -4.47 -5.55 16.88
CA GLN A 257 -3.59 -6.42 16.10
C GLN A 257 -4.33 -7.70 15.71
N SER A 258 -5.07 -7.63 14.62
CA SER A 258 -5.77 -8.78 14.04
C SER A 258 -5.72 -8.75 12.51
N ARG A 259 -6.02 -9.87 11.88
CA ARG A 259 -6.09 -9.96 10.41
C ARG A 259 -7.13 -9.00 9.82
N ALA A 260 -8.23 -8.78 10.53
CA ALA A 260 -9.31 -7.91 10.12
C ALA A 260 -8.96 -6.41 10.20
N THR A 261 -8.04 -6.04 11.12
CA THR A 261 -7.65 -4.65 11.41
C THR A 261 -6.14 -4.44 11.20
N MET A 262 -5.60 -5.02 10.12
CA MET A 262 -4.16 -4.99 9.85
C MET A 262 -3.59 -3.58 9.65
N HIS A 263 -4.40 -2.64 9.14
CA HIS A 263 -4.07 -1.23 8.92
C HIS A 263 -5.22 -0.32 9.35
N LEU A 264 -4.93 0.96 9.55
CA LEU A 264 -5.95 1.96 9.89
C LEU A 264 -7.03 2.06 8.80
N ASP A 265 -6.67 1.91 7.54
CA ASP A 265 -7.60 1.98 6.40
C ASP A 265 -8.54 0.77 6.26
N THR A 266 -8.30 -0.32 6.99
CA THR A 266 -9.28 -1.41 7.13
C THR A 266 -10.35 -1.10 8.18
N VAL A 267 -10.10 -0.09 9.02
CA VAL A 267 -11.00 0.35 10.09
C VAL A 267 -11.82 1.56 9.66
N CYS A 268 -11.19 2.52 8.98
CA CYS A 268 -11.85 3.73 8.48
C CYS A 268 -11.10 4.35 7.30
N THR A 269 -11.83 5.01 6.40
CA THR A 269 -11.27 5.88 5.35
C THR A 269 -12.07 7.16 5.20
N MET A 270 -11.39 8.24 4.79
CA MET A 270 -12.06 9.51 4.49
C MET A 270 -12.87 9.37 3.20
N VAL A 271 -14.12 9.86 3.23
CA VAL A 271 -15.06 9.86 2.08
C VAL A 271 -15.47 11.26 1.67
N ASP A 272 -15.29 12.24 2.56
CA ASP A 272 -15.52 13.66 2.31
C ASP A 272 -14.53 14.49 3.15
N ALA A 273 -14.47 15.79 2.94
CA ALA A 273 -13.60 16.70 3.69
C ALA A 273 -13.84 16.66 5.21
N ASP A 274 -15.05 16.32 5.63
CA ASP A 274 -15.46 16.23 7.03
C ASP A 274 -16.08 14.87 7.42
N ALA A 275 -15.92 13.82 6.57
CA ALA A 275 -16.57 12.54 6.79
C ALA A 275 -15.66 11.33 6.58
N VAL A 276 -15.88 10.31 7.41
CA VAL A 276 -15.25 8.98 7.30
C VAL A 276 -16.31 7.89 7.22
N VAL A 277 -16.06 6.86 6.41
CA VAL A 277 -16.69 5.55 6.58
C VAL A 277 -15.88 4.77 7.62
N MET A 278 -16.54 4.14 8.59
CA MET A 278 -15.87 3.54 9.73
C MET A 278 -16.58 2.29 10.23
N TYR A 279 -15.77 1.30 10.61
CA TYR A 279 -16.29 0.10 11.31
C TYR A 279 -16.92 0.47 12.65
N PRO A 280 -18.21 0.12 12.89
CA PRO A 280 -18.96 0.62 14.05
C PRO A 280 -18.34 0.30 15.39
N LEU A 281 -17.77 -0.92 15.55
CA LEU A 281 -17.18 -1.34 16.83
C LEU A 281 -15.87 -0.59 17.17
N ALA A 282 -15.22 0.00 16.18
CA ALA A 282 -14.03 0.81 16.39
C ALA A 282 -14.34 2.26 16.78
N ARG A 283 -15.55 2.74 16.51
CA ARG A 283 -15.95 4.15 16.67
C ARG A 283 -15.65 4.73 18.04
N ASP A 284 -16.04 4.01 19.08
CA ASP A 284 -15.94 4.50 20.47
C ASP A 284 -14.67 3.99 21.18
N SER A 285 -13.94 3.03 20.56
CA SER A 285 -12.75 2.41 21.14
C SER A 285 -11.43 3.01 20.65
N LEU A 286 -11.41 3.59 19.44
CA LEU A 286 -10.19 4.18 18.90
C LEU A 286 -9.77 5.43 19.69
N THR A 287 -8.50 5.45 20.04
CA THR A 287 -7.84 6.62 20.67
C THR A 287 -6.69 7.09 19.80
N ALA A 288 -6.23 8.32 20.03
CA ALA A 288 -5.08 8.89 19.34
C ALA A 288 -4.16 9.61 20.31
N PHE A 289 -2.86 9.49 20.08
CA PHE A 289 -1.85 10.37 20.65
C PHE A 289 -1.55 11.48 19.63
N THR A 290 -1.58 12.73 20.09
CA THR A 290 -1.30 13.89 19.23
C THR A 290 0.16 14.26 19.30
N LEU A 291 0.85 14.22 18.17
CA LEU A 291 2.23 14.64 17.98
C LEU A 291 2.26 16.03 17.33
N ARG A 292 3.07 16.93 17.87
CA ARG A 292 3.29 18.27 17.31
C ARG A 292 4.77 18.63 17.36
N PRO A 293 5.29 19.43 16.39
CA PRO A 293 6.67 19.86 16.41
C PRO A 293 6.95 20.78 17.60
N THR A 294 8.16 20.70 18.16
CA THR A 294 8.69 21.68 19.10
C THR A 294 9.66 22.63 18.39
N GLY A 295 9.86 23.83 18.94
CA GLY A 295 10.71 24.84 18.30
C GLY A 295 12.21 24.46 18.20
N ASP A 296 12.64 23.41 18.89
CA ASP A 296 14.00 22.88 18.89
C ASP A 296 14.18 21.65 17.96
N GLY A 297 13.21 21.35 17.11
CA GLY A 297 13.21 20.20 16.19
C GLY A 297 12.78 18.88 16.84
N GLY A 298 12.32 18.91 18.09
CA GLY A 298 11.74 17.77 18.79
C GLY A 298 10.28 17.52 18.44
N VAL A 299 9.67 16.54 19.11
CA VAL A 299 8.26 16.20 19.02
C VAL A 299 7.64 16.19 20.42
N LYS A 300 6.55 16.92 20.59
CA LYS A 300 5.72 16.86 21.80
C LYS A 300 4.58 15.87 21.54
N VAL A 301 4.40 14.94 22.46
CA VAL A 301 3.32 13.94 22.43
C VAL A 301 2.32 14.27 23.55
N ALA A 302 1.03 14.24 23.23
CA ALA A 302 -0.08 14.41 24.16
C ALA A 302 -1.15 13.34 23.91
N GLY A 303 -1.98 13.07 24.88
CA GLY A 303 -3.07 12.08 24.81
C GLY A 303 -2.86 10.91 25.78
N PRO A 304 -3.60 9.77 25.61
CA PRO A 304 -4.57 9.56 24.53
C PRO A 304 -5.87 10.36 24.68
N ALA A 305 -6.51 10.62 23.54
CA ALA A 305 -7.86 11.20 23.44
C ALA A 305 -8.70 10.36 22.45
N PRO A 306 -10.05 10.42 22.46
CA PRO A 306 -10.88 9.77 21.46
C PRO A 306 -10.45 10.21 20.05
N PHE A 307 -10.24 9.23 19.13
CA PHE A 307 -9.69 9.51 17.80
C PHE A 307 -10.51 10.55 17.01
N LEU A 308 -11.83 10.39 16.96
CA LEU A 308 -12.71 11.29 16.20
C LEU A 308 -12.66 12.74 16.73
N THR A 309 -12.53 12.90 18.05
CA THR A 309 -12.38 14.23 18.69
C THR A 309 -11.02 14.83 18.33
N ALA A 310 -9.94 14.06 18.49
CA ALA A 310 -8.59 14.52 18.17
C ALA A 310 -8.43 14.86 16.68
N ALA A 311 -9.07 14.08 15.79
CA ALA A 311 -9.09 14.31 14.36
C ALA A 311 -9.82 15.62 14.00
N ALA A 312 -11.04 15.82 14.51
CA ALA A 312 -11.80 17.04 14.29
C ALA A 312 -11.05 18.29 14.79
N GLU A 313 -10.45 18.22 15.98
CA GLU A 313 -9.64 19.30 16.56
C GLU A 313 -8.40 19.61 15.70
N ALA A 314 -7.69 18.57 15.23
CA ALA A 314 -6.52 18.73 14.38
C ALA A 314 -6.86 19.30 13.01
N MET A 315 -8.00 18.93 12.43
CA MET A 315 -8.52 19.41 11.14
C MET A 315 -9.15 20.81 11.26
N GLY A 316 -9.43 21.31 12.46
CA GLY A 316 -10.08 22.61 12.68
C GLY A 316 -11.56 22.62 12.31
N ILE A 317 -12.26 21.48 12.44
CA ILE A 317 -13.69 21.31 12.19
C ILE A 317 -14.44 21.00 13.49
N ASP A 318 -15.74 21.28 13.55
CA ASP A 318 -16.54 21.04 14.76
C ASP A 318 -16.63 19.54 15.10
N ARG A 319 -16.79 18.70 14.09
CA ARG A 319 -16.86 17.24 14.26
C ARG A 319 -16.53 16.52 12.93
N LEU A 320 -15.97 15.33 13.05
CA LEU A 320 -15.84 14.41 11.93
C LEU A 320 -17.11 13.55 11.84
N ARG A 321 -17.84 13.62 10.72
CA ARG A 321 -19.02 12.79 10.45
C ARG A 321 -18.61 11.34 10.28
N VAL A 322 -19.34 10.42 10.90
CA VAL A 322 -19.11 8.98 10.77
C VAL A 322 -20.26 8.35 10.01
N ILE A 323 -19.94 7.63 8.96
CA ILE A 323 -20.85 6.77 8.19
C ILE A 323 -20.48 5.33 8.55
N ASP A 324 -21.41 4.59 9.16
CA ASP A 324 -21.18 3.23 9.61
C ASP A 324 -21.30 2.24 8.45
N THR A 325 -20.56 1.13 8.49
CA THR A 325 -20.63 0.01 7.53
C THR A 325 -21.79 -0.96 7.81
N GLY A 326 -22.70 -0.65 8.72
CA GLY A 326 -23.88 -1.43 9.05
C GLY A 326 -24.30 -1.25 10.49
N LEU A 327 -25.59 -1.33 10.79
CA LEU A 327 -26.12 -1.29 12.16
C LEU A 327 -26.19 -2.69 12.80
N ASP A 328 -26.45 -3.73 11.98
CA ASP A 328 -26.39 -5.10 12.45
C ASP A 328 -24.91 -5.53 12.60
N PRO A 329 -24.51 -5.98 13.80
CA PRO A 329 -23.12 -6.34 14.06
C PRO A 329 -22.56 -7.43 13.14
N VAL A 330 -23.40 -8.40 12.70
CA VAL A 330 -22.98 -9.49 11.81
C VAL A 330 -22.70 -8.97 10.40
N THR A 331 -23.59 -8.12 9.88
CA THR A 331 -23.40 -7.47 8.58
C THR A 331 -22.19 -6.52 8.63
N ALA A 332 -22.04 -5.74 9.68
CA ALA A 332 -20.90 -4.85 9.86
C ALA A 332 -19.56 -5.59 9.87
N GLU A 333 -19.48 -6.74 10.56
CA GLU A 333 -18.29 -7.59 10.60
C GLU A 333 -17.99 -8.20 9.22
N ARG A 334 -19.03 -8.68 8.50
CA ARG A 334 -18.88 -9.23 7.15
C ARG A 334 -18.40 -8.20 6.15
N GLU A 335 -19.03 -7.02 6.11
CA GLU A 335 -18.65 -5.98 5.15
C GLU A 335 -17.30 -5.33 5.52
N GLN A 336 -16.95 -5.27 6.81
CA GLN A 336 -15.60 -4.89 7.22
C GLN A 336 -14.56 -5.95 6.75
N TRP A 337 -14.89 -7.25 6.86
CA TRP A 337 -14.06 -8.31 6.30
C TRP A 337 -13.93 -8.21 4.79
N ASP A 338 -14.97 -7.78 4.09
CA ASP A 338 -15.01 -7.56 2.64
C ASP A 338 -14.53 -6.15 2.23
N ASP A 339 -13.72 -5.50 3.09
CA ASP A 339 -13.09 -4.19 2.86
C ASP A 339 -14.09 -3.03 2.63
N GLY A 340 -15.29 -3.09 3.23
CA GLY A 340 -16.30 -2.03 3.12
C GLY A 340 -15.84 -0.66 3.66
N ASN A 341 -14.89 -0.65 4.61
CA ASN A 341 -14.29 0.59 5.11
C ASN A 341 -13.09 1.07 4.27
N ASN A 342 -12.65 0.30 3.29
CA ASN A 342 -11.44 0.58 2.50
C ASN A 342 -11.78 1.21 1.15
N THR A 343 -12.47 2.36 1.19
CA THR A 343 -12.89 3.09 -0.01
C THR A 343 -11.80 4.01 -0.54
N LEU A 344 -11.75 4.20 -1.86
CA LEU A 344 -10.88 5.20 -2.50
C LEU A 344 -11.70 6.45 -2.86
N ALA A 345 -11.45 7.56 -2.19
CA ALA A 345 -12.06 8.83 -2.59
C ALA A 345 -11.42 9.36 -3.88
N LEU A 346 -12.26 9.73 -4.87
CA LEU A 346 -11.84 10.37 -6.11
C LEU A 346 -11.96 11.90 -6.03
N ALA A 347 -12.88 12.38 -5.22
CA ALA A 347 -13.12 13.78 -4.88
C ALA A 347 -13.91 13.81 -3.56
N PRO A 348 -14.06 14.96 -2.89
CA PRO A 348 -14.94 15.08 -1.75
C PRO A 348 -16.36 14.57 -2.10
N GLY A 349 -16.88 13.63 -1.33
CA GLY A 349 -18.19 13.03 -1.56
C GLY A 349 -18.30 12.04 -2.73
N VAL A 350 -17.18 11.59 -3.32
CA VAL A 350 -17.18 10.60 -4.42
C VAL A 350 -16.15 9.52 -4.14
N VAL A 351 -16.60 8.27 -4.00
CA VAL A 351 -15.73 7.14 -3.65
C VAL A 351 -15.88 5.95 -4.58
N VAL A 352 -14.84 5.13 -4.68
CA VAL A 352 -14.89 3.78 -5.25
C VAL A 352 -15.00 2.79 -4.10
N GLY A 353 -15.93 1.83 -4.19
CA GLY A 353 -16.14 0.75 -3.22
C GLY A 353 -16.43 -0.57 -3.93
N TYR A 354 -16.26 -1.70 -3.24
CA TYR A 354 -16.67 -2.98 -3.79
C TYR A 354 -18.21 -3.09 -3.80
N GLU A 355 -18.78 -3.54 -4.92
CA GLU A 355 -20.23 -3.71 -5.12
C GLU A 355 -20.87 -4.68 -4.12
N ARG A 356 -20.08 -5.64 -3.59
CA ARG A 356 -20.56 -6.64 -2.64
C ARG A 356 -20.88 -6.08 -1.24
N ASN A 357 -20.38 -4.89 -0.90
CA ASN A 357 -20.64 -4.20 0.37
C ASN A 357 -21.94 -3.38 0.26
N VAL A 358 -23.05 -4.07 0.10
CA VAL A 358 -24.34 -3.48 -0.28
C VAL A 358 -24.83 -2.49 0.76
N GLU A 359 -24.80 -2.87 2.05
CA GLU A 359 -25.32 -2.01 3.12
C GLU A 359 -24.42 -0.80 3.36
N THR A 360 -23.10 -0.97 3.30
CA THR A 360 -22.15 0.16 3.38
C THR A 360 -22.37 1.14 2.23
N ASN A 361 -22.52 0.65 1.00
CA ASN A 361 -22.74 1.49 -0.16
C ASN A 361 -24.06 2.28 -0.07
N GLU A 362 -25.17 1.62 0.32
CA GLU A 362 -26.46 2.27 0.54
C GLU A 362 -26.38 3.37 1.62
N ARG A 363 -25.60 3.15 2.68
CA ARG A 363 -25.41 4.14 3.75
C ARG A 363 -24.56 5.33 3.30
N LEU A 364 -23.53 5.09 2.51
CA LEU A 364 -22.75 6.14 1.88
C LEU A 364 -23.62 7.01 0.99
N GLU A 365 -24.44 6.40 0.12
CA GLU A 365 -25.38 7.11 -0.76
C GLU A 365 -26.44 7.89 0.03
N ALA A 366 -27.01 7.30 1.08
CA ALA A 366 -27.95 7.98 1.97
C ALA A 366 -27.33 9.17 2.71
N ALA A 367 -26.01 9.15 2.94
CA ALA A 367 -25.26 10.25 3.52
C ALA A 367 -24.80 11.30 2.49
N GLY A 368 -25.17 11.15 1.22
CA GLY A 368 -24.84 12.07 0.13
C GLY A 368 -23.48 11.81 -0.55
N ILE A 369 -22.89 10.63 -0.33
CA ILE A 369 -21.64 10.22 -0.98
C ILE A 369 -21.98 9.44 -2.25
N GLU A 370 -21.46 9.86 -3.40
CA GLU A 370 -21.54 9.09 -4.65
C GLU A 370 -20.64 7.86 -4.57
N VAL A 371 -21.20 6.65 -4.70
CA VAL A 371 -20.44 5.40 -4.73
C VAL A 371 -20.30 4.94 -6.17
N LEU A 372 -19.05 4.64 -6.57
CA LEU A 372 -18.71 4.01 -7.84
C LEU A 372 -18.41 2.54 -7.56
N PRO A 373 -19.37 1.63 -7.75
CA PRO A 373 -19.18 0.23 -7.41
C PRO A 373 -18.26 -0.46 -8.41
N ILE A 374 -17.36 -1.31 -7.91
CA ILE A 374 -16.51 -2.20 -8.72
C ILE A 374 -16.63 -3.63 -8.24
N ALA A 375 -16.46 -4.58 -9.16
CA ALA A 375 -16.34 -5.99 -8.82
C ALA A 375 -15.00 -6.21 -8.06
N GLY A 376 -15.00 -7.15 -7.13
CA GLY A 376 -13.83 -7.44 -6.30
C GLY A 376 -13.86 -8.83 -5.69
N SER A 377 -14.48 -9.81 -6.38
CA SER A 377 -14.52 -11.19 -5.89
C SER A 377 -13.14 -11.82 -5.80
N GLU A 378 -12.28 -11.54 -6.78
CA GLU A 378 -10.93 -12.07 -6.84
C GLU A 378 -9.90 -11.09 -6.26
N LEU A 379 -10.07 -9.78 -6.47
CA LEU A 379 -9.16 -8.74 -5.95
C LEU A 379 -9.13 -8.73 -4.42
N GLY A 380 -10.26 -8.99 -3.76
CA GLY A 380 -10.37 -9.07 -2.30
C GLY A 380 -9.70 -10.29 -1.67
N SER A 381 -9.22 -11.28 -2.46
CA SER A 381 -8.61 -12.53 -1.96
C SER A 381 -7.34 -12.32 -1.11
N GLY A 382 -6.64 -11.21 -1.30
CA GLY A 382 -5.47 -10.80 -0.52
C GLY A 382 -5.79 -9.87 0.66
N ARG A 383 -7.06 -9.55 0.89
CA ARG A 383 -7.54 -8.59 1.90
C ARG A 383 -7.05 -7.16 1.64
N GLY A 384 -7.75 -6.50 0.74
CA GLY A 384 -7.56 -5.09 0.44
C GLY A 384 -8.58 -4.56 -0.54
N GLY A 385 -9.14 -3.39 -0.23
CA GLY A 385 -10.13 -2.70 -1.03
C GLY A 385 -9.53 -1.74 -2.06
N PRO A 386 -10.37 -0.90 -2.67
CA PRO A 386 -9.92 0.09 -3.67
C PRO A 386 -8.84 1.05 -3.17
N ARG A 387 -8.84 1.42 -1.86
CA ARG A 387 -7.76 2.25 -1.30
C ARG A 387 -6.45 1.49 -1.25
N CYS A 388 -6.45 0.26 -0.76
CA CYS A 388 -5.25 -0.58 -0.68
C CYS A 388 -4.61 -0.80 -2.06
N MET A 389 -5.43 -0.99 -3.10
CA MET A 389 -4.97 -1.20 -4.48
C MET A 389 -4.42 0.07 -5.14
N SER A 390 -4.44 1.22 -4.48
CA SER A 390 -4.12 2.50 -5.09
C SER A 390 -3.11 3.32 -4.29
N CYS A 391 -2.08 3.83 -4.96
CA CYS A 391 -1.20 4.86 -4.41
C CYS A 391 -1.43 6.17 -5.16
N PRO A 392 -2.22 7.13 -4.62
CA PRO A 392 -2.35 8.46 -5.19
C PRO A 392 -0.99 9.14 -5.32
N ILE A 393 -0.71 9.63 -6.52
CA ILE A 393 0.51 10.38 -6.82
C ILE A 393 0.20 11.89 -6.84
N ARG A 394 -1.02 12.23 -7.27
CA ARG A 394 -1.45 13.61 -7.38
C ARG A 394 -2.92 13.77 -7.06
N ARG A 395 -3.19 14.72 -6.19
CA ARG A 395 -4.53 15.24 -5.91
C ARG A 395 -4.52 16.76 -6.02
N ASP A 396 -5.62 17.37 -6.45
CA ASP A 396 -5.80 18.82 -6.35
C ASP A 396 -6.13 19.19 -4.89
N PRO A 397 -5.85 20.42 -4.47
CA PRO A 397 -6.25 20.92 -3.14
C PRO A 397 -7.77 20.85 -2.92
N ILE A 398 -8.20 20.75 -1.67
CA ILE A 398 -9.58 20.92 -1.21
C ILE A 398 -9.80 22.33 -0.70
#